data_833282f7630cbc24cc4a3be404847345
#
_entry.id   833282f7630cbc24cc4a3be404847345
#
_cell.length_a   1.000
_cell.length_b   1.000
_cell.length_c   1.000
_cell.angle_alpha   90.00
_cell.angle_beta   90.00
_cell.angle_gamma   90.00
#
_symmetry.space_group_name_H-M   'P 1'
#
loop_
_entity.id
_entity.type
_entity.pdbx_description
1 polymer ?
#
loop_
_entity_poly.entity_id
_entity_poly.type
_entity_poly.pdbx_seq_one_letter_code
_entity_poly.pdbx_strand_id
1 'polypeptide(L)'
;MADDKKFTEDAYEQTLIALFRDELGYAYECGYEVERNLKEPFYRADLVASMRRLNPQLPADAMDEGIKQITNISIGTLEQNNEQFTLWMQNGLELGFLQNGEERTALMRLIDFDHPERNLFKVVNQWRVEEYKNKRCDMVVMVNGLPLVVVELKSAISEDATVEDAYKQIKNYQQSIPSLFSYNAFNVISDMSETRAGTITAKLERYMEWKTVDGSYESTLFADYRTFFLGMFQQQRLLDILQNFICFDKNQGKYAKILTAYHQYYAVGKALQRTRTAVEGNGKIGVFWHTQGSGKSLSMVFYAHQLVQRLPEVTIVVVTDRKDLDNQLFGQFCRCQDFLRQEPQNAQSREDLGNLLRNRKSGGIIFTTIQKFEEGDSALSTRRNIIVMTDEAHRSQYGEEHW
;
A
#
# COMPACT_ATOMS: atom_id res chain seq x y z
N MET A 1 -16.95 25.35 39.80
CA MET A 1 -17.25 25.37 38.37
C MET A 1 -16.00 24.85 37.68
N ALA A 2 -16.06 23.60 37.25
CA ALA A 2 -14.96 23.01 36.50
C ALA A 2 -14.94 23.73 35.14
N ASP A 3 -13.79 24.27 34.82
CA ASP A 3 -13.46 24.88 33.52
C ASP A 3 -13.58 23.75 32.47
N ASP A 4 -14.68 23.69 31.75
CA ASP A 4 -14.83 22.83 30.57
C ASP A 4 -13.85 23.34 29.52
N LYS A 5 -12.59 22.88 29.60
CA LYS A 5 -11.61 23.08 28.54
C LYS A 5 -12.15 22.36 27.30
N LYS A 6 -12.83 23.12 26.45
CA LYS A 6 -13.23 22.64 25.11
C LYS A 6 -11.98 22.13 24.41
N PHE A 7 -11.96 20.84 24.08
CA PHE A 7 -10.86 20.21 23.37
C PHE A 7 -10.86 20.70 21.91
N THR A 8 -10.01 21.67 21.60
CA THR A 8 -9.94 22.34 20.31
C THR A 8 -9.19 21.51 19.27
N GLU A 9 -9.31 21.85 17.97
CA GLU A 9 -8.53 21.27 16.88
C GLU A 9 -7.03 21.37 17.16
N ASP A 10 -6.56 22.51 17.68
CA ASP A 10 -5.16 22.70 18.09
C ASP A 10 -4.74 21.73 19.22
N ALA A 11 -5.58 21.54 20.24
CA ALA A 11 -5.31 20.58 21.30
C ALA A 11 -5.26 19.14 20.79
N TYR A 12 -6.10 18.81 19.81
CA TYR A 12 -6.07 17.50 19.15
C TYR A 12 -4.81 17.31 18.32
N GLU A 13 -4.41 18.32 17.53
CA GLU A 13 -3.16 18.32 16.77
C GLU A 13 -1.97 18.09 17.71
N GLN A 14 -1.88 18.81 18.82
CA GLN A 14 -0.81 18.66 19.81
C GLN A 14 -0.79 17.26 20.45
N THR A 15 -1.97 16.69 20.70
CA THR A 15 -2.09 15.31 21.22
C THR A 15 -1.55 14.29 20.22
N LEU A 16 -1.86 14.45 18.93
CA LEU A 16 -1.33 13.57 17.89
C LEU A 16 0.18 13.75 17.71
N ILE A 17 0.69 14.98 17.75
CA ILE A 17 2.14 15.22 17.69
C ILE A 17 2.84 14.48 18.84
N ALA A 18 2.30 14.58 20.07
CA ALA A 18 2.85 13.86 21.22
C ALA A 18 2.83 12.34 21.00
N LEU A 19 1.72 11.79 20.47
CA LEU A 19 1.61 10.35 20.15
C LEU A 19 2.66 9.91 19.12
N PHE A 20 2.83 10.67 18.03
CA PHE A 20 3.83 10.36 17.02
C PHE A 20 5.25 10.42 17.58
N ARG A 21 5.57 11.47 18.35
CA ARG A 21 6.89 11.67 18.92
C ARG A 21 7.23 10.66 20.03
N ASP A 22 6.34 10.54 21.02
CA ASP A 22 6.63 9.88 22.29
C ASP A 22 6.33 8.38 22.26
N GLU A 23 5.37 7.93 21.45
CA GLU A 23 4.97 6.52 21.38
C GLU A 23 5.39 5.85 20.06
N LEU A 24 5.32 6.54 18.94
CA LEU A 24 5.69 5.98 17.63
C LEU A 24 7.15 6.25 17.24
N GLY A 25 7.86 7.14 17.97
CA GLY A 25 9.27 7.42 17.75
C GLY A 25 9.59 8.23 16.49
N TYR A 26 8.65 9.08 16.04
CA TYR A 26 8.86 9.97 14.92
C TYR A 26 9.58 11.26 15.39
N ALA A 27 10.46 11.79 14.56
CA ALA A 27 10.92 13.16 14.75
C ALA A 27 9.73 14.12 14.52
N TYR A 28 9.77 15.26 15.19
CA TYR A 28 8.76 16.31 15.03
C TYR A 28 9.42 17.63 14.66
N GLU A 29 8.77 18.36 13.79
CA GLU A 29 9.16 19.72 13.40
C GLU A 29 7.92 20.55 13.09
N CYS A 30 7.92 21.83 13.48
CA CYS A 30 6.85 22.75 13.14
C CYS A 30 7.09 23.35 11.75
N GLY A 31 6.14 23.19 10.84
CA GLY A 31 6.30 23.64 9.45
C GLY A 31 6.45 25.15 9.27
N TYR A 32 6.07 25.96 10.27
CA TYR A 32 6.34 27.40 10.28
C TYR A 32 7.80 27.74 10.59
N GLU A 33 8.50 26.87 11.30
CA GLU A 33 9.89 27.08 11.72
C GLU A 33 10.88 26.60 10.66
N VAL A 34 10.40 25.84 9.67
CA VAL A 34 11.22 25.30 8.59
C VAL A 34 11.42 26.36 7.50
N GLU A 35 12.65 26.89 7.40
CA GLU A 35 13.04 27.74 6.28
C GLU A 35 13.26 26.88 5.02
N ARG A 36 12.40 27.05 4.02
CA ARG A 36 12.43 26.26 2.79
C ARG A 36 11.70 26.94 1.62
N ASN A 37 11.92 26.43 0.43
CA ASN A 37 11.14 26.80 -0.74
C ASN A 37 9.71 26.23 -0.63
N LEU A 38 8.70 27.08 -0.50
CA LEU A 38 7.31 26.67 -0.36
C LEU A 38 6.71 26.03 -1.64
N LYS A 39 7.37 26.19 -2.79
CA LYS A 39 6.98 25.52 -4.04
C LYS A 39 7.41 24.05 -4.07
N GLU A 40 8.26 23.62 -3.16
CA GLU A 40 8.65 22.22 -3.02
C GLU A 40 7.75 21.54 -1.99
N PRO A 41 6.98 20.51 -2.38
CA PRO A 41 6.07 19.83 -1.47
C PRO A 41 6.78 18.91 -0.48
N PHE A 42 8.02 18.53 -0.76
CA PHE A 42 8.88 17.65 0.05
C PHE A 42 9.87 18.46 0.90
N TYR A 43 10.47 17.80 1.90
CA TYR A 43 11.52 18.42 2.71
C TYR A 43 12.90 18.10 2.09
N ARG A 44 13.41 19.01 1.25
CA ARG A 44 14.60 18.79 0.41
C ARG A 44 15.84 18.38 1.20
N ALA A 45 16.11 19.02 2.35
CA ALA A 45 17.30 18.73 3.15
C ALA A 45 17.30 17.25 3.62
N ASP A 46 16.18 16.80 4.18
CA ASP A 46 16.00 15.43 4.64
C ASP A 46 16.02 14.43 3.47
N LEU A 47 15.40 14.79 2.34
CA LEU A 47 15.37 13.96 1.14
C LEU A 47 16.80 13.71 0.62
N VAL A 48 17.57 14.76 0.38
CA VAL A 48 18.94 14.64 -0.14
C VAL A 48 19.83 13.84 0.81
N ALA A 49 19.77 14.15 2.11
CA ALA A 49 20.54 13.43 3.13
C ALA A 49 20.17 11.94 3.18
N SER A 50 18.87 11.63 3.11
CA SER A 50 18.39 10.25 3.16
C SER A 50 18.76 9.47 1.89
N MET A 51 18.61 10.07 0.70
CA MET A 51 18.96 9.41 -0.55
C MET A 51 20.46 9.03 -0.56
N ARG A 52 21.33 9.92 -0.12
CA ARG A 52 22.78 9.64 -0.01
C ARG A 52 23.08 8.54 1.01
N ARG A 53 22.41 8.56 2.16
CA ARG A 53 22.59 7.55 3.22
C ARG A 53 22.13 6.15 2.77
N LEU A 54 21.00 6.08 2.05
CA LEU A 54 20.41 4.80 1.62
C LEU A 54 21.12 4.18 0.40
N ASN A 55 21.82 5.00 -0.39
CA ASN A 55 22.42 4.59 -1.65
C ASN A 55 23.92 4.96 -1.76
N PRO A 56 24.77 4.54 -0.79
CA PRO A 56 26.18 4.92 -0.79
C PRO A 56 26.98 4.37 -1.97
N GLN A 57 26.44 3.40 -2.68
CA GLN A 57 27.06 2.75 -3.85
C GLN A 57 26.89 3.56 -5.14
N LEU A 58 25.99 4.54 -5.19
CA LEU A 58 25.75 5.34 -6.39
C LEU A 58 26.79 6.44 -6.54
N PRO A 59 27.33 6.66 -7.76
CA PRO A 59 28.14 7.84 -8.05
C PRO A 59 27.35 9.14 -7.83
N ALA A 60 28.07 10.23 -7.55
CA ALA A 60 27.46 11.53 -7.26
C ALA A 60 26.52 12.01 -8.39
N ASP A 61 26.96 11.89 -9.64
CA ASP A 61 26.18 12.31 -10.82
C ASP A 61 24.89 11.51 -10.96
N ALA A 62 24.94 10.19 -10.74
CA ALA A 62 23.74 9.33 -10.76
C ALA A 62 22.80 9.67 -9.60
N MET A 63 23.35 9.95 -8.42
CA MET A 63 22.58 10.38 -7.27
C MET A 63 21.83 11.70 -7.54
N ASP A 64 22.53 12.69 -8.08
CA ASP A 64 21.95 14.00 -8.37
C ASP A 64 20.89 13.91 -9.47
N GLU A 65 21.09 13.08 -10.50
CA GLU A 65 20.08 12.80 -11.52
C GLU A 65 18.86 12.09 -10.92
N GLY A 66 19.04 11.11 -10.05
CA GLY A 66 17.96 10.41 -9.36
C GLY A 66 17.13 11.37 -8.48
N ILE A 67 17.79 12.22 -7.70
CA ILE A 67 17.13 13.26 -6.89
C ILE A 67 16.35 14.21 -7.79
N LYS A 68 16.92 14.63 -8.93
CA LYS A 68 16.26 15.50 -9.90
C LYS A 68 15.01 14.85 -10.48
N GLN A 69 15.07 13.56 -10.84
CA GLN A 69 13.88 12.83 -11.36
C GLN A 69 12.79 12.73 -10.29
N ILE A 70 13.13 12.36 -9.05
CA ILE A 70 12.16 12.28 -7.95
C ILE A 70 11.50 13.63 -7.67
N THR A 71 12.26 14.73 -7.73
CA THR A 71 11.75 16.07 -7.38
C THR A 71 11.03 16.79 -8.52
N ASN A 72 11.01 16.24 -9.74
CA ASN A 72 10.39 16.84 -10.91
C ASN A 72 9.47 15.86 -11.65
N ILE A 73 8.59 15.16 -10.91
CA ILE A 73 7.63 14.23 -11.51
C ILE A 73 6.59 15.03 -12.30
N SER A 74 6.55 14.87 -13.63
CA SER A 74 5.62 15.53 -14.51
C SER A 74 5.40 14.71 -15.77
N ILE A 75 4.76 13.53 -15.60
CA ILE A 75 4.50 12.62 -16.72
C ILE A 75 3.07 12.71 -17.27
N GLY A 76 2.15 13.29 -16.51
CA GLY A 76 0.75 13.40 -16.94
C GLY A 76 -0.18 13.92 -15.85
N THR A 77 -1.32 13.25 -15.67
CA THR A 77 -2.29 13.61 -14.63
C THR A 77 -1.74 13.37 -13.22
N LEU A 78 -2.43 13.87 -12.20
CA LEU A 78 -2.06 13.62 -10.81
C LEU A 78 -1.96 12.11 -10.52
N GLU A 79 -2.92 11.33 -11.00
CA GLU A 79 -2.94 9.88 -10.79
C GLU A 79 -1.75 9.19 -11.45
N GLN A 80 -1.36 9.62 -12.65
CA GLN A 80 -0.19 9.09 -13.37
C GLN A 80 1.12 9.45 -12.67
N ASN A 81 1.27 10.69 -12.22
CA ASN A 81 2.43 11.13 -11.44
C ASN A 81 2.53 10.35 -10.13
N ASN A 82 1.42 10.18 -9.44
CA ASN A 82 1.36 9.46 -8.19
C ASN A 82 1.60 7.94 -8.36
N GLU A 83 1.11 7.33 -9.44
CA GLU A 83 1.43 5.94 -9.77
C GLU A 83 2.94 5.77 -10.00
N GLN A 84 3.54 6.62 -10.82
CA GLN A 84 4.97 6.56 -11.11
C GLN A 84 5.80 6.70 -9.83
N PHE A 85 5.44 7.67 -8.97
CA PHE A 85 6.10 7.80 -7.67
C PHE A 85 5.91 6.56 -6.79
N THR A 86 4.70 6.00 -6.74
CA THR A 86 4.42 4.79 -5.95
C THR A 86 5.28 3.61 -6.42
N LEU A 87 5.44 3.43 -7.73
CA LEU A 87 6.32 2.40 -8.29
C LEU A 87 7.80 2.63 -7.93
N TRP A 88 8.29 3.86 -8.00
CA TRP A 88 9.65 4.19 -7.58
C TRP A 88 9.86 3.99 -6.08
N MET A 89 8.88 4.37 -5.27
CA MET A 89 8.91 4.17 -3.83
C MET A 89 9.01 2.68 -3.47
N GLN A 90 8.19 1.84 -4.10
CA GLN A 90 8.12 0.41 -3.80
C GLN A 90 9.26 -0.40 -4.39
N ASN A 91 9.77 -0.01 -5.55
CA ASN A 91 10.70 -0.82 -6.35
C ASN A 91 12.09 -0.22 -6.47
N GLY A 92 12.26 1.05 -6.12
CA GLY A 92 13.44 1.84 -6.45
C GLY A 92 13.34 2.50 -7.83
N LEU A 93 14.12 3.54 -8.02
CA LEU A 93 14.31 4.25 -9.29
C LEU A 93 15.53 3.69 -10.01
N GLU A 94 15.34 3.16 -11.21
CA GLU A 94 16.43 2.68 -12.04
C GLU A 94 17.19 3.84 -12.67
N LEU A 95 18.51 3.86 -12.47
CA LEU A 95 19.42 4.90 -12.95
C LEU A 95 20.52 4.29 -13.81
N GLY A 96 20.68 4.78 -15.05
CA GLY A 96 21.83 4.50 -15.89
C GLY A 96 22.94 5.54 -15.64
N PHE A 97 24.20 5.10 -15.58
CA PHE A 97 25.36 5.96 -15.42
C PHE A 97 26.63 5.35 -16.03
N LEU A 98 27.61 6.19 -16.31
CA LEU A 98 28.91 5.73 -16.79
C LEU A 98 29.86 5.51 -15.61
N GLN A 99 30.48 4.34 -15.56
CA GLN A 99 31.53 4.03 -14.59
C GLN A 99 32.73 3.41 -15.32
N ASN A 100 33.86 4.06 -15.26
CA ASN A 100 35.11 3.66 -15.97
C ASN A 100 34.91 3.48 -17.49
N GLY A 101 34.05 4.28 -18.13
CA GLY A 101 33.74 4.20 -19.55
C GLY A 101 32.72 3.12 -19.96
N GLU A 102 32.20 2.37 -19.02
CA GLU A 102 31.15 1.37 -19.23
C GLU A 102 29.79 1.90 -18.75
N GLU A 103 28.73 1.62 -19.51
CA GLU A 103 27.35 1.87 -19.07
C GLU A 103 26.95 0.87 -17.98
N ARG A 104 26.46 1.38 -16.87
CA ARG A 104 25.94 0.60 -15.73
C ARG A 104 24.57 1.08 -15.33
N THR A 105 23.81 0.18 -14.74
CA THR A 105 22.48 0.44 -14.19
C THR A 105 22.46 0.06 -12.72
N ALA A 106 21.83 0.89 -11.89
CA ALA A 106 21.60 0.57 -10.49
C ALA A 106 20.23 1.12 -10.03
N LEU A 107 19.69 0.50 -8.98
CA LEU A 107 18.46 0.96 -8.35
C LEU A 107 18.81 1.94 -7.21
N MET A 108 18.22 3.13 -7.28
CA MET A 108 18.20 4.09 -6.18
C MET A 108 16.98 3.82 -5.30
N ARG A 109 17.21 3.40 -4.06
CA ARG A 109 16.16 3.15 -3.07
C ARG A 109 15.70 4.47 -2.46
N LEU A 110 14.38 4.70 -2.41
CA LEU A 110 13.79 5.85 -1.74
C LEU A 110 13.51 5.55 -0.26
N ILE A 111 13.23 4.28 0.04
CA ILE A 111 12.90 3.77 1.38
C ILE A 111 13.64 2.44 1.59
N ASP A 112 14.17 2.22 2.78
CA ASP A 112 14.66 0.92 3.21
C ASP A 112 13.54 0.20 3.95
N PHE A 113 12.88 -0.75 3.28
CA PHE A 113 11.75 -1.49 3.84
C PHE A 113 12.16 -2.58 4.82
N ASP A 114 13.39 -3.06 4.70
CA ASP A 114 13.92 -4.15 5.53
C ASP A 114 14.46 -3.65 6.87
N HIS A 115 14.94 -2.40 6.91
CA HIS A 115 15.60 -1.79 8.06
C HIS A 115 14.95 -0.42 8.39
N PRO A 116 13.86 -0.39 9.16
CA PRO A 116 13.13 0.83 9.49
C PRO A 116 14.02 1.93 10.08
N GLU A 117 14.99 1.54 10.92
CA GLU A 117 15.94 2.43 11.59
C GLU A 117 16.87 3.19 10.62
N ARG A 118 16.93 2.77 9.38
CA ARG A 118 17.69 3.46 8.32
C ARG A 118 16.88 4.56 7.63
N ASN A 119 15.60 4.67 7.95
CA ASN A 119 14.77 5.74 7.42
C ASN A 119 14.62 6.87 8.44
N LEU A 120 14.33 8.05 7.94
CA LEU A 120 13.96 9.20 8.77
C LEU A 120 12.43 9.33 8.76
N PHE A 121 11.79 8.96 9.86
CA PHE A 121 10.38 9.19 10.08
C PHE A 121 10.19 10.54 10.77
N LYS A 122 9.37 11.38 10.19
CA LYS A 122 9.10 12.73 10.71
C LYS A 122 7.61 13.07 10.56
N VAL A 123 7.03 13.69 11.57
CA VAL A 123 5.75 14.37 11.48
C VAL A 123 5.97 15.86 11.50
N VAL A 124 5.35 16.55 10.56
CA VAL A 124 5.41 18.01 10.45
C VAL A 124 4.00 18.56 10.47
N ASN A 125 3.69 19.44 11.39
CA ASN A 125 2.41 20.12 11.41
C ASN A 125 2.47 21.44 10.64
N GLN A 126 1.32 21.98 10.27
CA GLN A 126 1.17 23.27 9.61
C GLN A 126 2.05 23.40 8.35
N TRP A 127 2.12 22.35 7.55
CA TRP A 127 2.95 22.28 6.35
C TRP A 127 2.37 23.11 5.21
N ARG A 128 3.09 24.15 4.82
CA ARG A 128 2.66 25.08 3.75
C ARG A 128 3.21 24.62 2.41
N VAL A 129 2.36 24.67 1.37
CA VAL A 129 2.76 24.49 -0.03
C VAL A 129 2.13 25.57 -0.87
N GLU A 130 2.90 26.14 -1.78
CA GLU A 130 2.50 27.21 -2.69
C GLU A 130 2.62 26.72 -4.14
N GLU A 131 1.47 26.56 -4.80
CA GLU A 131 1.38 26.17 -6.21
C GLU A 131 0.32 27.03 -6.90
N TYR A 132 -0.85 26.50 -7.27
CA TYR A 132 -1.96 27.31 -7.77
C TYR A 132 -2.57 28.20 -6.68
N LYS A 133 -2.51 27.74 -5.45
CA LYS A 133 -2.87 28.50 -4.25
C LYS A 133 -1.86 28.20 -3.14
N ASN A 134 -1.81 29.09 -2.14
CA ASN A 134 -1.07 28.81 -0.91
C ASN A 134 -1.99 28.02 0.02
N LYS A 135 -1.59 26.81 0.37
CA LYS A 135 -2.31 25.92 1.28
C LYS A 135 -1.43 25.46 2.43
N ARG A 136 -2.09 25.14 3.51
CA ARG A 136 -1.46 24.68 4.74
C ARG A 136 -2.21 23.44 5.24
N CYS A 137 -1.51 22.32 5.24
CA CYS A 137 -2.03 21.07 5.77
C CYS A 137 -1.82 21.01 7.28
N ASP A 138 -2.76 20.47 8.04
CA ASP A 138 -2.67 20.36 9.49
C ASP A 138 -1.44 19.53 9.88
N MET A 139 -1.31 18.32 9.36
CA MET A 139 -0.14 17.48 9.59
C MET A 139 0.25 16.73 8.31
N VAL A 140 1.56 16.51 8.15
CA VAL A 140 2.12 15.65 7.10
C VAL A 140 3.09 14.66 7.72
N VAL A 141 2.91 13.38 7.44
CA VAL A 141 3.86 12.33 7.82
C VAL A 141 4.84 12.13 6.67
N MET A 142 6.10 12.29 6.98
CA MET A 142 7.19 12.18 6.04
C MET A 142 8.07 10.97 6.33
N VAL A 143 8.53 10.32 5.27
CA VAL A 143 9.61 9.33 5.36
C VAL A 143 10.71 9.78 4.41
N ASN A 144 11.91 9.94 4.94
CA ASN A 144 13.07 10.39 4.17
C ASN A 144 12.85 11.75 3.45
N GLY A 145 12.08 12.66 4.05
CA GLY A 145 11.73 13.95 3.47
C GLY A 145 10.61 13.92 2.42
N LEU A 146 10.05 12.74 2.10
CA LEU A 146 8.94 12.55 1.17
C LEU A 146 7.59 12.66 1.92
N PRO A 147 6.65 13.52 1.49
CA PRO A 147 5.38 13.77 2.16
C PRO A 147 4.37 12.66 1.82
N LEU A 148 4.45 11.53 2.51
CA LEU A 148 3.70 10.33 2.15
C LEU A 148 2.25 10.33 2.64
N VAL A 149 1.97 10.94 3.80
CA VAL A 149 0.60 10.98 4.34
C VAL A 149 0.23 12.41 4.71
N VAL A 150 -0.92 12.86 4.21
CA VAL A 150 -1.54 14.12 4.62
C VAL A 150 -2.66 13.78 5.61
N VAL A 151 -2.63 14.43 6.76
CA VAL A 151 -3.65 14.30 7.82
C VAL A 151 -4.39 15.62 7.94
N GLU A 152 -5.70 15.57 7.77
CA GLU A 152 -6.59 16.71 7.96
C GLU A 152 -7.46 16.48 9.18
N LEU A 153 -7.46 17.45 10.07
CA LEU A 153 -8.14 17.40 11.36
C LEU A 153 -9.33 18.35 11.37
N LYS A 154 -10.35 17.96 12.10
CA LYS A 154 -11.50 18.83 12.42
C LYS A 154 -11.81 18.75 13.90
N SER A 155 -12.42 19.80 14.43
CA SER A 155 -12.81 19.86 15.83
C SER A 155 -14.19 19.24 16.03
N ALA A 156 -14.31 18.26 16.92
CA ALA A 156 -15.59 17.68 17.33
C ALA A 156 -16.55 18.68 18.05
N ILE A 157 -16.08 19.89 18.35
CA ILE A 157 -16.86 20.90 19.07
C ILE A 157 -17.76 21.71 18.15
N SER A 158 -17.40 21.82 16.89
CA SER A 158 -18.22 22.50 15.89
C SER A 158 -19.22 21.50 15.33
N GLU A 159 -20.52 21.70 15.56
CA GLU A 159 -21.60 20.84 15.02
C GLU A 159 -21.53 20.72 13.49
N ASP A 160 -20.79 21.63 12.82
CA ASP A 160 -20.60 21.71 11.37
C ASP A 160 -19.24 21.19 10.88
N ALA A 161 -18.32 20.74 11.75
CA ALA A 161 -16.97 20.30 11.36
C ALA A 161 -16.82 18.78 11.46
N THR A 162 -17.10 18.09 10.37
CA THR A 162 -17.20 16.64 10.28
C THR A 162 -16.04 16.02 9.48
N VAL A 163 -15.96 14.69 9.49
CA VAL A 163 -15.05 13.91 8.62
C VAL A 163 -15.29 14.24 7.14
N GLU A 164 -16.56 14.54 6.75
CA GLU A 164 -16.89 14.98 5.39
C GLU A 164 -16.21 16.30 5.03
N ASP A 165 -16.08 17.22 5.96
CA ASP A 165 -15.43 18.51 5.70
C ASP A 165 -13.92 18.35 5.63
N ALA A 166 -13.33 17.47 6.44
CA ALA A 166 -11.93 17.07 6.29
C ALA A 166 -11.69 16.45 4.90
N TYR A 167 -12.60 15.58 4.43
CA TYR A 167 -12.51 15.01 3.08
C TYR A 167 -12.60 16.07 1.97
N LYS A 168 -13.54 17.01 2.08
CA LYS A 168 -13.66 18.13 1.11
C LYS A 168 -12.39 18.97 1.10
N GLN A 169 -11.75 19.17 2.26
CA GLN A 169 -10.50 19.92 2.35
C GLN A 169 -9.35 19.17 1.68
N ILE A 170 -9.22 17.85 1.86
CA ILE A 170 -8.25 17.03 1.12
C ILE A 170 -8.48 17.16 -0.39
N LYS A 171 -9.73 17.12 -0.87
CA LYS A 171 -10.04 17.32 -2.30
C LYS A 171 -9.69 18.72 -2.80
N ASN A 172 -9.88 19.74 -1.97
CA ASN A 172 -9.45 21.11 -2.26
C ASN A 172 -7.92 21.22 -2.36
N TYR A 173 -7.18 20.54 -1.49
CA TYR A 173 -5.72 20.47 -1.57
C TYR A 173 -5.27 19.80 -2.86
N GLN A 174 -5.86 18.69 -3.26
CA GLN A 174 -5.53 18.00 -4.52
C GLN A 174 -5.69 18.91 -5.74
N GLN A 175 -6.65 19.83 -5.74
CA GLN A 175 -6.84 20.82 -6.82
C GLN A 175 -5.91 22.03 -6.71
N SER A 176 -5.55 22.44 -5.50
CA SER A 176 -4.82 23.68 -5.24
C SER A 176 -3.31 23.50 -5.22
N ILE A 177 -2.84 22.34 -4.76
CA ILE A 177 -1.43 21.97 -4.57
C ILE A 177 -1.19 20.51 -5.00
N PRO A 178 -1.53 20.15 -6.26
CA PRO A 178 -1.44 18.76 -6.74
C PRO A 178 -0.02 18.17 -6.66
N SER A 179 1.02 18.99 -6.70
CA SER A 179 2.39 18.51 -6.56
C SER A 179 2.64 17.75 -5.25
N LEU A 180 2.02 18.16 -4.13
CA LEU A 180 2.08 17.45 -2.86
C LEU A 180 1.51 16.02 -3.00
N PHE A 181 0.41 15.90 -3.73
CA PHE A 181 -0.30 14.62 -3.88
C PHE A 181 0.34 13.70 -4.93
N SER A 182 1.28 14.18 -5.71
CA SER A 182 2.13 13.31 -6.55
C SER A 182 2.97 12.34 -5.69
N TYR A 183 3.32 12.72 -4.46
CA TYR A 183 4.08 11.90 -3.50
C TYR A 183 3.20 11.17 -2.47
N ASN A 184 1.91 11.45 -2.46
CA ASN A 184 1.00 10.98 -1.41
C ASN A 184 0.73 9.47 -1.53
N ALA A 185 0.99 8.72 -0.47
CA ALA A 185 0.62 7.31 -0.37
C ALA A 185 -0.86 7.15 -0.05
N PHE A 186 -1.32 7.84 0.99
CA PHE A 186 -2.73 7.90 1.41
C PHE A 186 -2.99 9.17 2.24
N ASN A 187 -4.25 9.43 2.54
CA ASN A 187 -4.68 10.54 3.37
C ASN A 187 -5.39 10.04 4.61
N VAL A 188 -5.32 10.79 5.69
CA VAL A 188 -6.10 10.56 6.91
C VAL A 188 -7.02 11.75 7.14
N ILE A 189 -8.26 11.48 7.46
CA ILE A 189 -9.27 12.46 7.86
C ILE A 189 -9.76 12.10 9.26
N SER A 190 -9.87 13.08 10.14
CA SER A 190 -10.32 12.83 11.51
C SER A 190 -11.03 14.05 12.09
N ASP A 191 -12.12 13.76 12.83
CA ASP A 191 -12.82 14.74 13.66
C ASP A 191 -12.81 14.35 15.14
N MET A 192 -11.87 13.49 15.56
CA MET A 192 -11.75 12.83 16.86
C MET A 192 -12.77 11.71 17.09
N SER A 193 -14.01 11.85 16.65
CA SER A 193 -15.05 10.82 16.80
C SER A 193 -14.82 9.69 15.79
N GLU A 194 -14.38 10.05 14.61
CA GLU A 194 -14.01 9.14 13.53
C GLU A 194 -12.63 9.47 12.99
N THR A 195 -11.86 8.43 12.65
CA THR A 195 -10.57 8.53 11.98
C THR A 195 -10.51 7.50 10.86
N ARG A 196 -10.31 7.97 9.63
CA ARG A 196 -10.34 7.13 8.43
C ARG A 196 -9.18 7.44 7.50
N ALA A 197 -8.68 6.41 6.81
CA ALA A 197 -7.66 6.54 5.76
C ALA A 197 -8.23 6.22 4.38
N GLY A 198 -7.76 6.95 3.37
CA GLY A 198 -8.12 6.74 1.98
C GLY A 198 -7.08 7.29 1.02
N THR A 199 -7.21 6.98 -0.26
CA THR A 199 -6.26 7.39 -1.30
C THR A 199 -6.71 8.64 -2.07
N ILE A 200 -5.84 9.16 -2.91
CA ILE A 200 -6.14 10.34 -3.76
C ILE A 200 -7.36 10.12 -4.67
N THR A 201 -7.61 8.88 -5.10
CA THR A 201 -8.75 8.53 -5.97
C THR A 201 -9.98 8.07 -5.21
N ALA A 202 -9.86 7.83 -3.89
CA ALA A 202 -10.95 7.30 -3.08
C ALA A 202 -12.08 8.34 -2.91
N LYS A 203 -13.33 7.86 -3.02
CA LYS A 203 -14.49 8.58 -2.52
C LYS A 203 -14.60 8.38 -1.00
N LEU A 204 -15.38 9.22 -0.32
CA LEU A 204 -15.51 9.18 1.14
C LEU A 204 -15.91 7.79 1.67
N GLU A 205 -16.82 7.09 0.96
CA GLU A 205 -17.28 5.75 1.35
C GLU A 205 -16.18 4.68 1.29
N ARG A 206 -15.05 5.02 0.68
CA ARG A 206 -13.87 4.15 0.58
C ARG A 206 -12.77 4.52 1.59
N TYR A 207 -12.97 5.55 2.38
CA TYR A 207 -12.11 5.83 3.52
C TYR A 207 -12.47 4.88 4.65
N MET A 208 -11.48 4.18 5.20
CA MET A 208 -11.67 3.09 6.14
C MET A 208 -11.01 3.38 7.48
N GLU A 209 -11.64 2.95 8.54
CA GLU A 209 -11.08 2.94 9.89
C GLU A 209 -9.99 1.87 10.02
N TRP A 210 -9.14 2.04 11.02
CA TRP A 210 -8.19 1.01 11.45
C TRP A 210 -8.47 0.68 12.92
N LYS A 211 -9.05 -0.49 13.18
CA LYS A 211 -9.69 -0.84 14.47
C LYS A 211 -8.84 -1.71 15.40
N THR A 212 -7.56 -1.86 15.13
CA THR A 212 -6.72 -2.73 15.95
C THR A 212 -5.27 -2.24 15.95
N VAL A 213 -4.61 -2.38 17.10
CA VAL A 213 -3.19 -2.02 17.22
C VAL A 213 -2.31 -3.12 16.64
N ASP A 214 -2.63 -4.40 16.89
CA ASP A 214 -1.75 -5.54 16.59
C ASP A 214 -2.46 -6.72 15.88
N GLY A 215 -3.76 -6.59 15.60
CA GLY A 215 -4.58 -7.63 14.97
C GLY A 215 -5.09 -8.71 15.91
N SER A 216 -4.90 -8.58 17.23
CA SER A 216 -5.37 -9.53 18.23
C SER A 216 -6.85 -9.35 18.57
N TYR A 217 -7.33 -8.11 18.58
CA TYR A 217 -8.72 -7.76 18.80
C TYR A 217 -9.07 -6.46 18.07
N GLU A 218 -10.35 -6.20 17.85
CA GLU A 218 -10.86 -4.96 17.32
C GLU A 218 -11.32 -4.04 18.46
N SER A 219 -10.91 -2.77 18.41
CA SER A 219 -11.42 -1.76 19.35
C SER A 219 -12.89 -1.47 19.07
N THR A 220 -13.68 -1.46 20.13
CA THR A 220 -15.09 -1.04 20.14
C THR A 220 -15.27 0.29 20.84
N LEU A 221 -14.19 0.95 21.22
CA LEU A 221 -14.23 2.24 21.89
C LEU A 221 -14.72 3.33 20.93
N PHE A 222 -15.55 4.21 21.42
CA PHE A 222 -15.95 5.42 20.70
C PHE A 222 -14.75 6.39 20.64
N ALA A 223 -14.60 7.08 19.51
CA ALA A 223 -13.55 8.07 19.32
C ALA A 223 -12.12 7.54 19.57
N ASP A 224 -11.86 6.29 19.18
CA ASP A 224 -10.56 5.63 19.40
C ASP A 224 -9.55 5.95 18.29
N TYR A 225 -9.22 7.23 18.13
CA TYR A 225 -8.15 7.67 17.21
C TYR A 225 -6.78 7.06 17.58
N ARG A 226 -6.54 6.77 18.85
CA ARG A 226 -5.26 6.18 19.30
C ARG A 226 -5.03 4.81 18.68
N THR A 227 -6.02 3.93 18.70
CA THR A 227 -5.93 2.61 18.04
C THR A 227 -5.65 2.75 16.54
N PHE A 228 -6.26 3.74 15.88
CA PHE A 228 -6.01 4.00 14.48
C PHE A 228 -4.53 4.36 14.23
N PHE A 229 -4.01 5.37 14.95
CA PHE A 229 -2.64 5.85 14.70
C PHE A 229 -1.59 4.85 15.18
N LEU A 230 -1.72 4.26 16.36
CA LEU A 230 -0.80 3.22 16.85
C LEU A 230 -0.86 1.97 15.96
N GLY A 231 -2.05 1.63 15.47
CA GLY A 231 -2.25 0.50 14.57
C GLY A 231 -1.66 0.71 13.18
N MET A 232 -1.80 1.88 12.58
CA MET A 232 -1.40 2.10 11.19
C MET A 232 0.02 2.69 11.05
N PHE A 233 0.46 3.50 12.01
CA PHE A 233 1.69 4.28 11.91
C PHE A 233 2.88 3.73 12.71
N GLN A 234 2.77 2.55 13.33
CA GLN A 234 3.95 1.84 13.81
C GLN A 234 4.92 1.69 12.65
N GLN A 235 6.18 2.12 12.80
CA GLN A 235 7.13 2.34 11.69
C GLN A 235 7.26 1.14 10.75
N GLN A 236 7.48 -0.07 11.28
CA GLN A 236 7.59 -1.28 10.45
C GLN A 236 6.28 -1.58 9.69
N ARG A 237 5.13 -1.36 10.34
CA ARG A 237 3.83 -1.59 9.71
C ARG A 237 3.52 -0.56 8.64
N LEU A 238 3.84 0.72 8.89
CA LEU A 238 3.71 1.74 7.86
C LEU A 238 4.54 1.39 6.62
N LEU A 239 5.79 0.97 6.81
CA LEU A 239 6.65 0.52 5.71
C LEU A 239 6.05 -0.67 4.96
N ASP A 240 5.54 -1.67 5.68
CA ASP A 240 4.90 -2.84 5.07
C ASP A 240 3.64 -2.46 4.27
N ILE A 241 2.82 -1.54 4.80
CA ILE A 241 1.66 -0.98 4.07
C ILE A 241 2.12 -0.28 2.79
N LEU A 242 3.11 0.59 2.87
CA LEU A 242 3.64 1.34 1.73
C LEU A 242 4.18 0.42 0.63
N GLN A 243 4.89 -0.65 1.02
CA GLN A 243 5.51 -1.58 0.08
C GLN A 243 4.51 -2.57 -0.51
N ASN A 244 3.65 -3.18 0.33
CA ASN A 244 2.96 -4.41 0.00
C ASN A 244 1.42 -4.30 -0.03
N PHE A 245 0.85 -3.14 0.34
CA PHE A 245 -0.58 -3.01 0.54
C PHE A 245 -1.19 -1.73 -0.07
N ILE A 246 -0.46 -1.13 -1.00
CA ILE A 246 -0.95 -0.04 -1.86
C ILE A 246 -0.71 -0.45 -3.31
N CYS A 247 -1.77 -0.41 -4.12
CA CYS A 247 -1.68 -0.71 -5.55
C CYS A 247 -2.59 0.19 -6.39
N PHE A 248 -2.41 0.14 -7.69
CA PHE A 248 -3.30 0.77 -8.65
C PHE A 248 -4.10 -0.30 -9.41
N ASP A 249 -5.41 -0.13 -9.44
CA ASP A 249 -6.33 -0.83 -10.34
C ASP A 249 -6.53 0.05 -11.58
N LYS A 250 -6.06 -0.43 -12.72
CA LYS A 250 -6.12 0.31 -14.00
C LYS A 250 -7.16 -0.28 -14.90
N ASN A 251 -8.24 0.45 -15.14
CA ASN A 251 -9.32 0.02 -16.00
C ASN A 251 -9.63 1.08 -17.07
N GLN A 252 -9.35 0.77 -18.35
CA GLN A 252 -9.68 1.61 -19.51
C GLN A 252 -9.25 3.09 -19.34
N GLY A 253 -8.02 3.31 -18.87
CA GLY A 253 -7.48 4.65 -18.64
C GLY A 253 -7.92 5.33 -17.34
N LYS A 254 -8.74 4.67 -16.53
CA LYS A 254 -9.10 5.13 -15.18
C LYS A 254 -8.15 4.48 -14.16
N TYR A 255 -7.68 5.29 -13.23
CA TYR A 255 -6.79 4.88 -12.15
C TYR A 255 -7.56 4.88 -10.84
N ALA A 256 -7.58 3.75 -10.16
CA ALA A 256 -8.06 3.66 -8.78
C ALA A 256 -6.90 3.22 -7.90
N LYS A 257 -6.39 4.12 -7.07
CA LYS A 257 -5.40 3.78 -6.05
C LYS A 257 -6.10 3.13 -4.88
N ILE A 258 -5.60 1.97 -4.48
CA ILE A 258 -6.19 1.12 -3.44
C ILE A 258 -5.26 1.08 -2.25
N LEU A 259 -5.81 1.27 -1.07
CA LEU A 259 -5.18 1.06 0.23
C LEU A 259 -5.86 -0.12 0.91
N THR A 260 -5.09 -0.98 1.56
CA THR A 260 -5.63 -2.11 2.35
C THR A 260 -6.48 -1.66 3.52
N ALA A 261 -7.50 -2.45 3.86
CA ALA A 261 -8.16 -2.38 5.16
C ALA A 261 -7.39 -3.20 6.21
N TYR A 262 -7.55 -2.89 7.51
CA TYR A 262 -6.85 -3.58 8.59
C TYR A 262 -7.10 -5.10 8.59
N HIS A 263 -8.33 -5.53 8.33
CA HIS A 263 -8.67 -6.96 8.29
C HIS A 263 -7.99 -7.69 7.13
N GLN A 264 -7.81 -7.03 5.96
CA GLN A 264 -7.06 -7.57 4.84
C GLN A 264 -5.57 -7.69 5.18
N TYR A 265 -5.00 -6.63 5.76
CA TYR A 265 -3.60 -6.58 6.19
C TYR A 265 -3.25 -7.76 7.09
N TYR A 266 -3.98 -7.93 8.20
CA TYR A 266 -3.71 -8.99 9.15
C TYR A 266 -4.01 -10.39 8.62
N ALA A 267 -5.05 -10.54 7.81
CA ALA A 267 -5.38 -11.82 7.21
C ALA A 267 -4.32 -12.28 6.20
N VAL A 268 -3.82 -11.37 5.36
CA VAL A 268 -2.70 -11.67 4.43
C VAL A 268 -1.43 -12.00 5.21
N GLY A 269 -1.11 -11.25 6.27
CA GLY A 269 0.02 -11.54 7.15
C GLY A 269 -0.05 -12.95 7.76
N LYS A 270 -1.23 -13.36 8.27
CA LYS A 270 -1.47 -14.71 8.79
C LYS A 270 -1.34 -15.78 7.69
N ALA A 271 -1.85 -15.52 6.48
CA ALA A 271 -1.73 -16.43 5.35
C ALA A 271 -0.27 -16.66 4.97
N LEU A 272 0.54 -15.60 4.90
CA LEU A 272 1.98 -15.69 4.63
C LEU A 272 2.74 -16.49 5.69
N GLN A 273 2.43 -16.26 6.96
CA GLN A 273 3.03 -17.04 8.05
C GLN A 273 2.68 -18.52 7.92
N ARG A 274 1.41 -18.84 7.64
CA ARG A 274 0.96 -20.23 7.41
C ARG A 274 1.60 -20.86 6.19
N THR A 275 1.82 -20.10 5.13
CA THR A 275 2.50 -20.59 3.93
C THR A 275 3.90 -21.08 4.25
N ARG A 276 4.69 -20.30 5.03
CA ARG A 276 6.02 -20.72 5.45
C ARG A 276 5.99 -22.05 6.21
N THR A 277 5.08 -22.19 7.16
CA THR A 277 4.92 -23.44 7.93
C THR A 277 4.42 -24.59 7.03
N ALA A 278 3.56 -24.34 6.06
CA ALA A 278 3.01 -25.37 5.17
C ALA A 278 4.07 -25.94 4.22
N VAL A 279 5.02 -25.11 3.77
CA VAL A 279 6.13 -25.55 2.90
C VAL A 279 6.99 -26.62 3.59
N GLU A 280 7.21 -26.49 4.90
CA GLU A 280 7.98 -27.43 5.71
C GLU A 280 7.13 -28.60 6.24
N GLY A 281 5.80 -28.52 6.10
CA GLY A 281 4.84 -29.44 6.69
C GLY A 281 4.02 -30.22 5.66
N ASN A 282 2.71 -30.25 5.86
CA ASN A 282 1.76 -31.04 5.08
C ASN A 282 1.23 -30.33 3.81
N GLY A 283 1.72 -29.15 3.49
CA GLY A 283 1.28 -28.36 2.33
C GLY A 283 -0.05 -27.62 2.50
N LYS A 284 -0.74 -27.77 3.64
CA LYS A 284 -2.04 -27.13 3.89
C LYS A 284 -1.86 -25.78 4.57
N ILE A 285 -2.17 -24.69 3.84
CA ILE A 285 -2.04 -23.31 4.33
C ILE A 285 -3.22 -22.96 5.24
N GLY A 286 -4.45 -23.21 4.83
CA GLY A 286 -5.65 -22.94 5.61
C GLY A 286 -6.80 -22.37 4.79
N VAL A 287 -7.80 -21.85 5.49
CA VAL A 287 -8.99 -21.22 4.90
C VAL A 287 -9.00 -19.75 5.31
N PHE A 288 -9.22 -18.90 4.32
CA PHE A 288 -9.41 -17.46 4.48
C PHE A 288 -10.91 -17.17 4.41
N TRP A 289 -11.51 -16.85 5.55
CA TRP A 289 -12.94 -16.58 5.62
C TRP A 289 -13.19 -15.11 5.99
N HIS A 290 -13.88 -14.41 5.11
CA HIS A 290 -14.36 -13.04 5.30
C HIS A 290 -15.80 -12.91 4.82
N THR A 291 -16.55 -11.94 5.35
CA THR A 291 -17.90 -11.62 4.90
C THR A 291 -17.91 -11.22 3.42
N GLN A 292 -19.05 -11.40 2.78
CA GLN A 292 -19.23 -10.96 1.39
C GLN A 292 -19.04 -9.43 1.29
N GLY A 293 -18.36 -8.96 0.26
CA GLY A 293 -18.08 -7.53 0.07
C GLY A 293 -16.87 -6.97 0.85
N SER A 294 -16.19 -7.77 1.68
CA SER A 294 -15.02 -7.35 2.46
C SER A 294 -13.72 -7.20 1.66
N GLY A 295 -13.76 -7.39 0.32
CA GLY A 295 -12.60 -7.24 -0.53
C GLY A 295 -11.69 -8.47 -0.60
N LYS A 296 -12.21 -9.70 -0.52
CA LYS A 296 -11.43 -10.96 -0.65
C LYS A 296 -10.53 -10.98 -1.87
N SER A 297 -11.04 -10.56 -3.04
CA SER A 297 -10.26 -10.50 -4.29
C SER A 297 -9.01 -9.64 -4.17
N LEU A 298 -9.11 -8.49 -3.50
CA LEU A 298 -7.95 -7.63 -3.22
C LEU A 298 -6.99 -8.27 -2.22
N SER A 299 -7.50 -8.98 -1.21
CA SER A 299 -6.65 -9.74 -0.29
C SER A 299 -5.85 -10.82 -1.04
N MET A 300 -6.47 -11.47 -2.05
CA MET A 300 -5.76 -12.44 -2.92
C MET A 300 -4.68 -11.74 -3.75
N VAL A 301 -4.92 -10.54 -4.28
CA VAL A 301 -3.91 -9.75 -5.00
C VAL A 301 -2.73 -9.39 -4.08
N PHE A 302 -3.00 -8.87 -2.88
CA PHE A 302 -1.94 -8.53 -1.90
C PHE A 302 -1.14 -9.77 -1.47
N TYR A 303 -1.83 -10.89 -1.26
CA TYR A 303 -1.18 -12.15 -0.92
C TYR A 303 -0.31 -12.66 -2.07
N ALA A 304 -0.84 -12.68 -3.31
CA ALA A 304 -0.09 -13.09 -4.50
C ALA A 304 1.15 -12.22 -4.73
N HIS A 305 1.01 -10.89 -4.59
CA HIS A 305 2.13 -9.95 -4.68
C HIS A 305 3.27 -10.33 -3.73
N GLN A 306 2.94 -10.58 -2.46
CA GLN A 306 3.95 -10.94 -1.47
C GLN A 306 4.53 -12.34 -1.67
N LEU A 307 3.76 -13.29 -2.19
CA LEU A 307 4.28 -14.60 -2.60
C LEU A 307 5.29 -14.48 -3.73
N VAL A 308 4.97 -13.71 -4.77
CA VAL A 308 5.88 -13.45 -5.90
C VAL A 308 7.20 -12.83 -5.43
N GLN A 309 7.16 -11.91 -4.48
CA GLN A 309 8.37 -11.26 -3.98
C GLN A 309 9.21 -12.15 -3.06
N ARG A 310 8.57 -12.89 -2.17
CA ARG A 310 9.24 -13.68 -1.11
C ARG A 310 9.61 -15.09 -1.55
N LEU A 311 8.89 -15.64 -2.52
CA LEU A 311 9.02 -16.99 -3.05
C LEU A 311 9.00 -16.96 -4.60
N PRO A 312 9.99 -16.32 -5.25
CA PRO A 312 9.96 -16.08 -6.71
C PRO A 312 9.94 -17.37 -7.53
N GLU A 313 10.35 -18.51 -6.94
CA GLU A 313 10.31 -19.83 -7.58
C GLU A 313 8.90 -20.45 -7.57
N VAL A 314 7.97 -19.94 -6.79
CA VAL A 314 6.63 -20.51 -6.66
C VAL A 314 5.74 -20.09 -7.82
N THR A 315 5.02 -21.05 -8.40
CA THR A 315 3.90 -20.79 -9.32
C THR A 315 2.60 -20.73 -8.53
N ILE A 316 1.84 -19.68 -8.73
CA ILE A 316 0.53 -19.50 -8.09
C ILE A 316 -0.54 -19.96 -9.07
N VAL A 317 -1.40 -20.89 -8.63
CA VAL A 317 -2.57 -21.33 -9.39
C VAL A 317 -3.82 -20.85 -8.67
N VAL A 318 -4.61 -20.01 -9.33
CA VAL A 318 -5.88 -19.50 -8.82
C VAL A 318 -7.01 -20.31 -9.43
N VAL A 319 -7.78 -20.98 -8.58
CA VAL A 319 -8.90 -21.85 -9.00
C VAL A 319 -10.22 -21.15 -8.64
N THR A 320 -11.10 -21.04 -9.64
CA THR A 320 -12.44 -20.46 -9.49
C THR A 320 -13.52 -21.51 -9.79
N ASP A 321 -14.70 -21.35 -9.22
CA ASP A 321 -15.82 -22.27 -9.44
C ASP A 321 -16.48 -22.07 -10.80
N ARG A 322 -16.67 -20.82 -11.24
CA ARG A 322 -17.43 -20.49 -12.46
C ARG A 322 -16.67 -19.54 -13.38
N LYS A 323 -16.91 -19.70 -14.69
CA LYS A 323 -16.31 -18.83 -15.73
C LYS A 323 -16.59 -17.34 -15.52
N ASP A 324 -17.75 -16.95 -15.03
CA ASP A 324 -18.10 -15.53 -14.81
C ASP A 324 -17.33 -14.93 -13.62
N LEU A 325 -17.16 -15.69 -12.55
CA LEU A 325 -16.33 -15.31 -11.39
C LEU A 325 -14.85 -15.34 -11.74
N ASP A 326 -14.42 -16.28 -12.56
CA ASP A 326 -13.08 -16.35 -13.14
C ASP A 326 -12.73 -15.04 -13.86
N ASN A 327 -13.59 -14.58 -14.76
CA ASN A 327 -13.38 -13.36 -15.52
C ASN A 327 -13.28 -12.11 -14.60
N GLN A 328 -14.06 -12.02 -13.53
CA GLN A 328 -14.03 -10.89 -12.60
C GLN A 328 -12.73 -10.88 -11.77
N LEU A 329 -12.36 -12.01 -11.18
CA LEU A 329 -11.16 -12.14 -10.37
C LEU A 329 -9.90 -12.03 -11.24
N PHE A 330 -9.86 -12.72 -12.37
CA PHE A 330 -8.79 -12.62 -13.36
C PHE A 330 -8.60 -11.18 -13.84
N GLY A 331 -9.71 -10.50 -14.18
CA GLY A 331 -9.67 -9.09 -14.57
C GLY A 331 -9.10 -8.18 -13.46
N GLN A 332 -9.40 -8.45 -12.18
CA GLN A 332 -8.82 -7.72 -11.05
C GLN A 332 -7.29 -7.90 -11.00
N PHE A 333 -6.80 -9.13 -11.17
CA PHE A 333 -5.36 -9.40 -11.19
C PHE A 333 -4.67 -8.74 -12.39
N CYS A 334 -5.27 -8.80 -13.59
CA CYS A 334 -4.73 -8.13 -14.77
C CYS A 334 -4.65 -6.60 -14.60
N ARG A 335 -5.64 -5.98 -13.97
CA ARG A 335 -5.63 -4.53 -13.69
C ARG A 335 -4.57 -4.12 -12.67
N CYS A 336 -4.10 -5.06 -11.82
CA CYS A 336 -3.05 -4.86 -10.83
C CYS A 336 -1.70 -5.46 -11.27
N GLN A 337 -1.49 -5.78 -12.54
CA GLN A 337 -0.31 -6.52 -13.03
C GLN A 337 1.03 -5.82 -12.73
N ASP A 338 1.07 -4.49 -12.76
CA ASP A 338 2.30 -3.74 -12.46
C ASP A 338 2.69 -3.89 -10.99
N PHE A 339 1.72 -3.90 -10.09
CA PHE A 339 1.94 -4.21 -8.68
C PHE A 339 2.36 -5.66 -8.47
N LEU A 340 1.72 -6.61 -9.16
CA LEU A 340 2.06 -8.03 -9.11
C LEU A 340 3.41 -8.35 -9.75
N ARG A 341 3.92 -7.49 -10.66
CA ARG A 341 5.12 -7.73 -11.48
C ARG A 341 5.05 -9.04 -12.28
N GLN A 342 3.85 -9.47 -12.56
CA GLN A 342 3.55 -10.72 -13.27
C GLN A 342 2.30 -10.49 -14.12
N GLU A 343 2.32 -10.99 -15.34
CA GLU A 343 1.14 -11.03 -16.18
C GLU A 343 0.36 -12.33 -15.87
N PRO A 344 -0.87 -12.23 -15.32
CA PRO A 344 -1.69 -13.40 -15.06
C PRO A 344 -2.08 -14.09 -16.36
N GLN A 345 -2.05 -15.42 -16.38
CA GLN A 345 -2.42 -16.24 -17.53
C GLN A 345 -3.69 -17.05 -17.21
N ASN A 346 -4.64 -17.13 -18.13
CA ASN A 346 -5.86 -17.91 -17.95
C ASN A 346 -5.81 -19.17 -18.82
N ALA A 347 -5.73 -20.34 -18.19
CA ALA A 347 -5.73 -21.62 -18.87
C ALA A 347 -7.09 -21.88 -19.57
N GLN A 348 -7.08 -22.15 -20.86
CA GLN A 348 -8.30 -22.34 -21.66
C GLN A 348 -8.87 -23.76 -21.54
N SER A 349 -8.01 -24.76 -21.29
CA SER A 349 -8.39 -26.16 -21.14
C SER A 349 -7.50 -26.85 -20.10
N ARG A 350 -7.83 -28.10 -19.74
CA ARG A 350 -6.98 -28.97 -18.91
C ARG A 350 -5.61 -29.19 -19.54
N GLU A 351 -5.56 -29.44 -20.86
CA GLU A 351 -4.33 -29.63 -21.58
C GLU A 351 -3.46 -28.36 -21.54
N ASP A 352 -4.09 -27.20 -21.76
CA ASP A 352 -3.42 -25.90 -21.67
C ASP A 352 -2.87 -25.64 -20.26
N LEU A 353 -3.65 -25.91 -19.20
CA LEU A 353 -3.17 -25.86 -17.82
C LEU A 353 -1.94 -26.74 -17.61
N GLY A 354 -2.02 -27.99 -18.10
CA GLY A 354 -0.89 -28.91 -18.03
C GLY A 354 0.36 -28.40 -18.78
N ASN A 355 0.17 -27.77 -19.94
CA ASN A 355 1.25 -27.15 -20.72
C ASN A 355 1.85 -25.93 -19.99
N LEU A 356 1.02 -25.04 -19.48
CA LEU A 356 1.46 -23.88 -18.68
C LEU A 356 2.28 -24.31 -17.46
N LEU A 357 1.87 -25.37 -16.76
CA LEU A 357 2.57 -25.91 -15.61
C LEU A 357 3.88 -26.61 -15.99
N ARG A 358 3.94 -27.38 -17.11
CA ARG A 358 5.13 -28.09 -17.57
C ARG A 358 6.18 -27.15 -18.16
N ASN A 359 5.76 -26.18 -18.97
CA ASN A 359 6.67 -25.26 -19.64
C ASN A 359 7.25 -24.20 -18.70
N ARG A 360 6.65 -23.99 -17.54
CA ARG A 360 7.10 -23.05 -16.54
C ARG A 360 7.76 -23.77 -15.36
N LYS A 361 9.05 -23.56 -15.19
CA LYS A 361 9.80 -24.17 -14.08
C LYS A 361 9.62 -23.44 -12.75
N SER A 362 9.38 -22.13 -12.79
CA SER A 362 9.24 -21.25 -11.63
C SER A 362 8.41 -20.00 -11.94
N GLY A 363 7.90 -19.37 -10.90
CA GLY A 363 7.13 -18.14 -10.97
C GLY A 363 5.79 -18.28 -11.69
N GLY A 364 5.12 -17.15 -11.89
CA GLY A 364 3.87 -17.02 -12.65
C GLY A 364 2.59 -17.17 -11.83
N ILE A 365 1.52 -16.57 -12.37
CA ILE A 365 0.17 -16.64 -11.84
C ILE A 365 -0.72 -17.23 -12.94
N ILE A 366 -1.36 -18.37 -12.67
CA ILE A 366 -2.18 -19.10 -13.63
C ILE A 366 -3.59 -19.20 -13.06
N PHE A 367 -4.57 -18.78 -13.83
CA PHE A 367 -5.99 -18.92 -13.53
C PHE A 367 -6.59 -20.16 -14.20
N THR A 368 -7.51 -20.80 -13.51
CA THR A 368 -8.23 -21.96 -14.04
C THR A 368 -9.55 -22.16 -13.30
N THR A 369 -10.44 -22.96 -13.85
CA THR A 369 -11.69 -23.36 -13.18
C THR A 369 -11.61 -24.79 -12.67
N ILE A 370 -12.43 -25.11 -11.64
CA ILE A 370 -12.42 -26.43 -11.00
C ILE A 370 -12.69 -27.56 -11.99
N GLN A 371 -13.58 -27.34 -12.97
CA GLN A 371 -13.94 -28.32 -13.98
C GLN A 371 -12.77 -28.82 -14.83
N LYS A 372 -11.71 -27.99 -14.95
CA LYS A 372 -10.49 -28.36 -15.67
C LYS A 372 -9.57 -29.31 -14.89
N PHE A 373 -9.86 -29.55 -13.61
CA PHE A 373 -9.16 -30.56 -12.79
C PHE A 373 -9.83 -31.92 -12.81
N GLU A 374 -11.15 -32.00 -12.97
CA GLU A 374 -11.96 -33.22 -12.78
C GLU A 374 -11.79 -34.26 -13.90
N GLU A 375 -11.19 -33.89 -15.04
CA GLU A 375 -11.10 -34.78 -16.20
C GLU A 375 -9.72 -35.46 -16.28
N GLY A 376 -9.51 -36.61 -15.63
CA GLY A 376 -8.38 -37.50 -15.89
C GLY A 376 -7.60 -37.97 -14.66
N ASP A 377 -7.14 -39.23 -14.75
CA ASP A 377 -6.49 -40.01 -13.70
C ASP A 377 -5.00 -39.65 -13.43
N SER A 378 -4.43 -38.68 -14.17
CA SER A 378 -3.01 -38.35 -14.05
C SER A 378 -2.80 -36.97 -13.42
N ALA A 379 -1.80 -36.86 -12.55
CA ALA A 379 -1.36 -35.58 -11.97
C ALA A 379 -0.93 -34.60 -13.08
N LEU A 380 -1.44 -33.36 -13.04
CA LEU A 380 -1.08 -32.29 -13.98
C LEU A 380 0.38 -31.86 -13.85
N SER A 381 0.95 -31.97 -12.65
CA SER A 381 2.33 -31.64 -12.33
C SER A 381 2.79 -32.42 -11.11
N THR A 382 4.07 -32.81 -11.08
CA THR A 382 4.75 -33.39 -9.91
C THR A 382 5.54 -32.35 -9.11
N ARG A 383 5.47 -31.10 -9.51
CA ARG A 383 6.18 -29.99 -8.85
C ARG A 383 5.64 -29.73 -7.46
N ARG A 384 6.51 -29.39 -6.53
CA ARG A 384 6.17 -29.02 -5.15
C ARG A 384 6.20 -27.52 -4.88
N ASN A 385 6.65 -26.70 -5.85
CA ASN A 385 6.67 -25.26 -5.75
C ASN A 385 5.43 -24.61 -6.44
N ILE A 386 4.25 -25.15 -6.17
CA ILE A 386 2.97 -24.64 -6.63
C ILE A 386 2.11 -24.32 -5.41
N ILE A 387 1.59 -23.09 -5.34
CA ILE A 387 0.59 -22.67 -4.36
C ILE A 387 -0.76 -22.55 -5.05
N VAL A 388 -1.74 -23.27 -4.55
CA VAL A 388 -3.11 -23.22 -5.06
C VAL A 388 -3.95 -22.33 -4.15
N MET A 389 -4.62 -21.34 -4.74
CA MET A 389 -5.60 -20.47 -4.09
C MET A 389 -6.97 -20.75 -4.72
N THR A 390 -7.94 -21.18 -3.93
CA THR A 390 -9.29 -21.46 -4.42
C THR A 390 -10.25 -20.39 -3.93
N ASP A 391 -10.93 -19.71 -4.86
CA ASP A 391 -12.05 -18.82 -4.54
C ASP A 391 -13.36 -19.62 -4.42
N GLU A 392 -14.28 -19.15 -3.54
CA GLU A 392 -15.58 -19.76 -3.29
C GLU A 392 -15.52 -21.29 -2.98
N ALA A 393 -14.47 -21.72 -2.25
CA ALA A 393 -14.18 -23.12 -1.95
C ALA A 393 -15.37 -23.91 -1.34
N HIS A 394 -16.34 -23.21 -0.71
CA HIS A 394 -17.53 -23.82 -0.13
C HIS A 394 -18.53 -24.34 -1.18
N ARG A 395 -18.49 -23.85 -2.42
CA ARG A 395 -19.42 -24.23 -3.49
C ARG A 395 -19.02 -25.52 -4.20
N SER A 396 -17.74 -25.86 -4.17
CA SER A 396 -17.18 -27.01 -4.89
C SER A 396 -17.20 -28.32 -4.08
N GLN A 397 -17.77 -28.32 -2.85
CA GLN A 397 -17.77 -29.47 -1.95
C GLN A 397 -19.08 -30.30 -2.00
N TYR A 398 -19.93 -30.12 -3.00
CA TYR A 398 -21.12 -30.99 -3.22
C TYR A 398 -20.80 -32.17 -4.15
N GLY A 399 -19.79 -32.93 -3.84
CA GLY A 399 -19.47 -34.21 -4.41
C GLY A 399 -18.90 -35.07 -3.28
N GLU A 400 -19.72 -36.03 -2.81
CA GLU A 400 -19.28 -36.99 -1.83
C GLU A 400 -18.09 -37.79 -2.37
N GLU A 401 -17.11 -38.00 -1.49
CA GLU A 401 -16.02 -38.98 -1.58
C GLU A 401 -15.00 -38.76 -2.71
N HIS A 402 -13.87 -38.19 -2.31
CA HIS A 402 -12.50 -38.44 -2.82
C HIS A 402 -11.64 -37.19 -2.72
N TRP A 403 -11.20 -36.90 -1.46
CA TRP A 403 -9.99 -36.09 -1.20
C TRP A 403 -9.06 -36.82 -0.26
#